data_c96f330903d9c0e8164530a005110aa9
#
_entry.id   c96f330903d9c0e8164530a005110aa9
#
_cell.length_a   1.000
_cell.length_b   1.000
_cell.length_c   1.000
_cell.angle_alpha   90.00
_cell.angle_beta   90.00
_cell.angle_gamma   90.00
#
_symmetry.space_group_name_H-M   'P 1'
#
loop_
_entity.id
_entity.type
_entity.pdbx_description
1 polymer ?
#
loop_
_entity_poly.entity_id
_entity_poly.type
_entity_poly.pdbx_seq_one_letter_code
_entity_poly.pdbx_strand_id
1 'polypeptide(L)'
;MQAITYQDPFKVIVKTVDIPKLIEPTDVIVKIIASGLCGSDLHIYRENERGLDKGTIMGHEFVGIIHEIGDAVTTLSIGDRVFSPFTTSCDNCFYCKRGITCRCEKGNLYGWISKGKGIQGAQAEYIRVPLASTTLVKVPQDINDNVALLLGDVLSTGYFCAQNGLGHEFSDNDVVVVIGCGPVGLMAIAATIFLGAKSVYAIDCVEERLKIAQEFGANIINFVECDPLNKIKELTDGRALELAFNILRTSGVISSVGVHNSTTFPFSPARCPVKHILTKSIPLALSKKFDFEKIITHTLKLSDGEKAYNIFDKKLDGCIKVVFKI
;
A
#
# COMPACT_ATOMS: atom_id res chain seq x y z
N MET A 1 -6.59 12.13 -22.24
CA MET A 1 -7.05 11.18 -21.24
C MET A 1 -7.62 11.89 -20.02
N GLN A 2 -8.52 11.25 -19.28
CA GLN A 2 -8.99 11.76 -17.98
C GLN A 2 -7.98 11.44 -16.88
N ALA A 3 -7.79 12.36 -15.93
CA ALA A 3 -6.91 12.17 -14.79
C ALA A 3 -7.36 12.99 -13.58
N ILE A 4 -7.13 12.47 -12.37
CA ILE A 4 -7.31 13.19 -11.10
C ILE A 4 -6.01 13.93 -10.81
N THR A 5 -6.07 15.24 -10.67
CA THR A 5 -4.89 16.10 -10.50
C THR A 5 -4.98 16.91 -9.22
N TYR A 6 -3.86 17.00 -8.52
CA TYR A 6 -3.69 17.89 -7.37
C TYR A 6 -3.75 19.36 -7.79
N GLN A 7 -4.45 20.20 -7.06
CA GLN A 7 -4.52 21.63 -7.30
C GLN A 7 -4.03 22.46 -6.12
N ASP A 8 -4.57 22.20 -4.97
CA ASP A 8 -4.28 22.88 -3.70
C ASP A 8 -4.65 21.95 -2.54
N PRO A 9 -4.29 22.27 -1.30
CA PRO A 9 -4.78 21.54 -0.13
C PRO A 9 -6.31 21.37 -0.16
N PHE A 10 -6.76 20.17 0.14
CA PHE A 10 -8.17 19.73 0.09
C PHE A 10 -8.83 19.89 -1.28
N LYS A 11 -8.03 19.99 -2.36
CA LYS A 11 -8.54 20.18 -3.72
C LYS A 11 -7.82 19.32 -4.74
N VAL A 12 -8.52 18.33 -5.24
CA VAL A 12 -8.20 17.60 -6.47
C VAL A 12 -9.30 17.87 -7.49
N ILE A 13 -8.97 17.81 -8.77
CA ILE A 13 -9.96 17.91 -9.86
C ILE A 13 -9.72 16.82 -10.90
N VAL A 14 -10.80 16.38 -11.51
CA VAL A 14 -10.75 15.55 -12.72
C VAL A 14 -10.68 16.44 -13.95
N LYS A 15 -9.67 16.23 -14.78
CA LYS A 15 -9.53 16.99 -16.03
C LYS A 15 -8.94 16.18 -17.17
N THR A 16 -9.12 16.67 -18.38
CA THR A 16 -8.47 16.12 -19.56
C THR A 16 -7.02 16.61 -19.61
N VAL A 17 -6.09 15.67 -19.75
CA VAL A 17 -4.65 15.89 -19.93
C VAL A 17 -4.14 15.08 -21.13
N ASP A 18 -2.95 15.39 -21.61
CA ASP A 18 -2.32 14.63 -22.69
C ASP A 18 -2.07 13.17 -22.27
N ILE A 19 -2.18 12.25 -23.22
CA ILE A 19 -1.76 10.86 -23.03
C ILE A 19 -0.22 10.86 -22.92
N PRO A 20 0.36 10.15 -21.92
CA PRO A 20 1.82 10.09 -21.79
C PRO A 20 2.46 9.40 -23.01
N LYS A 21 3.69 9.79 -23.33
CA LYS A 21 4.50 9.21 -24.41
C LYS A 21 5.69 8.47 -23.81
N LEU A 22 6.26 7.53 -24.56
CA LEU A 22 7.57 6.97 -24.26
C LEU A 22 8.62 8.09 -24.33
N ILE A 23 9.49 8.18 -23.33
CA ILE A 23 10.58 9.16 -23.27
C ILE A 23 11.93 8.43 -23.43
N GLU A 24 12.06 7.29 -22.71
CA GLU A 24 13.26 6.47 -22.73
C GLU A 24 12.96 5.10 -23.36
N PRO A 25 13.96 4.44 -23.97
CA PRO A 25 13.76 3.09 -24.55
C PRO A 25 13.34 2.03 -23.52
N THR A 26 13.51 2.29 -22.22
CA THR A 26 13.13 1.40 -21.11
C THR A 26 11.71 1.63 -20.60
N ASP A 27 10.98 2.57 -21.20
CA ASP A 27 9.64 2.95 -20.76
C ASP A 27 8.56 2.01 -21.32
N VAL A 28 7.45 1.97 -20.62
CA VAL A 28 6.19 1.37 -21.06
C VAL A 28 5.05 2.33 -20.79
N ILE A 29 4.07 2.40 -21.69
CA ILE A 29 2.78 3.00 -21.42
C ILE A 29 1.79 1.90 -21.04
N VAL A 30 1.20 2.02 -19.88
CA VAL A 30 0.16 1.10 -19.39
C VAL A 30 -1.19 1.78 -19.49
N LYS A 31 -2.16 1.12 -20.15
CA LYS A 31 -3.58 1.47 -20.06
C LYS A 31 -4.11 0.92 -18.75
N ILE A 32 -4.56 1.78 -17.87
CA ILE A 32 -4.99 1.41 -16.52
C ILE A 32 -6.38 0.78 -16.56
N ILE A 33 -6.59 -0.32 -15.83
CA ILE A 33 -7.88 -0.97 -15.60
C ILE A 33 -8.47 -0.50 -14.28
N ALA A 34 -7.62 -0.43 -13.23
CA ALA A 34 -8.01 0.03 -11.93
C ALA A 34 -6.85 0.74 -11.24
N SER A 35 -7.17 1.79 -10.48
CA SER A 35 -6.24 2.54 -9.64
C SER A 35 -6.77 2.65 -8.22
N GLY A 36 -5.87 2.66 -7.22
CA GLY A 36 -6.22 2.77 -5.82
C GLY A 36 -6.10 4.19 -5.28
N LEU A 37 -6.86 4.47 -4.22
CA LEU A 37 -6.67 5.63 -3.36
C LEU A 37 -6.07 5.15 -2.04
N CYS A 38 -4.88 5.64 -1.71
CA CYS A 38 -4.11 5.26 -0.53
C CYS A 38 -4.16 6.35 0.55
N GLY A 39 -3.93 5.95 1.81
CA GLY A 39 -3.80 6.90 2.92
C GLY A 39 -2.68 7.92 2.72
N SER A 40 -1.60 7.56 2.01
CA SER A 40 -0.51 8.49 1.68
C SER A 40 -0.93 9.59 0.68
N ASP A 41 -1.90 9.35 -0.19
CA ASP A 41 -2.47 10.41 -1.04
C ASP A 41 -3.16 11.50 -0.20
N LEU A 42 -3.73 11.11 0.96
CA LEU A 42 -4.33 12.07 1.90
C LEU A 42 -3.31 12.95 2.62
N HIS A 43 -2.05 12.51 2.79
CA HIS A 43 -1.03 13.38 3.39
C HIS A 43 -0.78 14.60 2.51
N ILE A 44 -0.74 14.40 1.19
CA ILE A 44 -0.63 15.49 0.22
C ILE A 44 -1.93 16.31 0.20
N TYR A 45 -3.06 15.64 0.08
CA TYR A 45 -4.38 16.28 0.03
C TYR A 45 -4.65 17.19 1.23
N ARG A 46 -4.21 16.79 2.43
CA ARG A 46 -4.36 17.54 3.71
C ARG A 46 -3.20 18.51 3.99
N GLU A 47 -2.23 18.66 3.06
CA GLU A 47 -1.02 19.45 3.25
C GLU A 47 -0.11 18.99 4.42
N ASN A 48 -0.26 17.76 4.87
CA ASN A 48 0.66 17.14 5.83
C ASN A 48 2.03 16.84 5.20
N GLU A 49 2.07 16.63 3.89
CA GLU A 49 3.27 16.51 3.07
C GLU A 49 3.22 17.59 1.98
N ARG A 50 4.28 18.42 1.90
CA ARG A 50 4.32 19.62 1.05
C ARG A 50 5.30 19.48 -0.09
N GLY A 51 5.14 20.30 -1.12
CA GLY A 51 6.08 20.44 -2.23
C GLY A 51 5.66 19.72 -3.50
N LEU A 52 4.46 19.16 -3.56
CA LEU A 52 3.90 18.63 -4.79
C LEU A 52 3.49 19.79 -5.72
N ASP A 53 3.88 19.70 -6.99
CA ASP A 53 3.52 20.68 -7.99
C ASP A 53 2.04 20.60 -8.37
N LYS A 54 1.38 21.74 -8.55
CA LYS A 54 0.01 21.80 -9.05
C LYS A 54 -0.11 21.15 -10.42
N GLY A 55 -1.18 20.41 -10.64
CA GLY A 55 -1.42 19.66 -11.88
C GLY A 55 -0.78 18.29 -11.92
N THR A 56 -0.05 17.87 -10.87
CA THR A 56 0.45 16.49 -10.75
C THR A 56 -0.73 15.52 -10.70
N ILE A 57 -0.69 14.48 -11.54
CA ILE A 57 -1.65 13.36 -11.48
C ILE A 57 -1.35 12.57 -10.21
N MET A 58 -2.41 12.33 -9.43
CA MET A 58 -2.33 11.65 -8.15
C MET A 58 -2.25 10.12 -8.28
N GLY A 59 -1.95 9.44 -7.16
CA GLY A 59 -2.03 7.98 -7.02
C GLY A 59 -0.76 7.24 -7.42
N HIS A 60 -0.56 6.09 -6.78
CA HIS A 60 0.64 5.26 -6.96
C HIS A 60 0.33 3.75 -6.98
N GLU A 61 -0.94 3.39 -6.98
CA GLU A 61 -1.42 2.01 -7.05
C GLU A 61 -2.19 1.80 -8.36
N PHE A 62 -1.80 0.82 -9.16
CA PHE A 62 -2.52 0.50 -10.39
C PHE A 62 -2.32 -0.94 -10.86
N VAL A 63 -3.27 -1.41 -11.62
CA VAL A 63 -3.23 -2.59 -12.47
C VAL A 63 -3.71 -2.19 -13.86
N GLY A 64 -3.11 -2.73 -14.92
CA GLY A 64 -3.46 -2.37 -16.28
C GLY A 64 -2.88 -3.31 -17.32
N ILE A 65 -3.06 -2.92 -18.58
CA ILE A 65 -2.57 -3.65 -19.77
C ILE A 65 -1.49 -2.80 -20.44
N ILE A 66 -0.40 -3.43 -20.83
CA ILE A 66 0.66 -2.77 -21.59
C ILE A 66 0.11 -2.33 -22.95
N HIS A 67 0.18 -1.02 -23.21
CA HIS A 67 -0.33 -0.37 -24.43
C HIS A 67 0.80 -0.06 -25.43
N GLU A 68 1.90 0.51 -24.95
CA GLU A 68 3.09 0.80 -25.76
C GLU A 68 4.36 0.35 -25.01
N ILE A 69 5.40 0.02 -25.76
CA ILE A 69 6.65 -0.54 -25.22
C ILE A 69 7.86 0.09 -25.91
N GLY A 70 8.85 0.50 -25.12
CA GLY A 70 10.12 1.02 -25.63
C GLY A 70 11.06 -0.10 -26.08
N ASP A 71 11.94 0.20 -27.03
CA ASP A 71 12.77 -0.78 -27.74
C ASP A 71 13.74 -1.58 -26.84
N ALA A 72 14.09 -1.07 -25.67
CA ALA A 72 14.95 -1.76 -24.71
C ALA A 72 14.19 -2.66 -23.72
N VAL A 73 12.87 -2.73 -23.79
CA VAL A 73 12.05 -3.58 -22.93
C VAL A 73 11.86 -4.94 -23.58
N THR A 74 12.48 -5.98 -23.03
CA THR A 74 12.51 -7.35 -23.62
C THR A 74 11.75 -8.39 -22.82
N THR A 75 11.36 -8.09 -21.57
CA THR A 75 10.72 -9.04 -20.65
C THR A 75 9.19 -8.95 -20.63
N LEU A 76 8.65 -7.92 -21.28
CA LEU A 76 7.23 -7.59 -21.32
C LEU A 76 6.77 -7.53 -22.78
N SER A 77 5.46 -7.66 -22.99
CA SER A 77 4.82 -7.58 -24.31
C SER A 77 3.57 -6.72 -24.26
N ILE A 78 3.22 -6.07 -25.38
CA ILE A 78 1.93 -5.39 -25.53
C ILE A 78 0.82 -6.41 -25.26
N GLY A 79 -0.18 -6.01 -24.46
CA GLY A 79 -1.28 -6.86 -24.01
C GLY A 79 -1.01 -7.61 -22.70
N ASP A 80 0.22 -7.63 -22.19
CA ASP A 80 0.48 -8.19 -20.85
C ASP A 80 -0.32 -7.44 -19.77
N ARG A 81 -0.97 -8.20 -18.89
CA ARG A 81 -1.62 -7.69 -17.69
C ARG A 81 -0.61 -7.51 -16.58
N VAL A 82 -0.43 -6.28 -16.10
CA VAL A 82 0.62 -5.90 -15.17
C VAL A 82 0.11 -5.06 -14.02
N PHE A 83 0.83 -5.12 -12.90
CA PHE A 83 0.73 -4.15 -11.80
C PHE A 83 2.12 -3.63 -11.43
N SER A 84 2.17 -2.58 -10.63
CA SER A 84 3.44 -1.97 -10.22
C SER A 84 3.54 -1.82 -8.71
N PRO A 85 4.74 -2.01 -8.12
CA PRO A 85 5.07 -1.36 -6.85
C PRO A 85 4.83 0.14 -6.93
N PHE A 86 4.63 0.81 -5.80
CA PHE A 86 4.42 2.26 -5.77
C PHE A 86 5.64 3.10 -6.18
N THR A 87 6.83 2.48 -6.34
CA THR A 87 8.06 3.09 -6.83
C THR A 87 8.66 2.28 -7.98
N THR A 88 9.37 2.99 -8.89
CA THR A 88 10.18 2.32 -9.91
C THR A 88 11.53 1.89 -9.37
N SER A 89 12.15 0.86 -9.98
CA SER A 89 13.46 0.35 -9.56
C SER A 89 14.30 -0.15 -10.73
N CYS A 90 15.64 -0.04 -10.64
CA CYS A 90 16.56 -0.41 -11.71
C CYS A 90 17.22 -1.79 -11.55
N ASP A 91 16.98 -2.49 -10.46
CA ASP A 91 17.56 -3.78 -10.04
C ASP A 91 19.12 -3.88 -10.06
N ASN A 92 19.83 -2.79 -10.38
CA ASN A 92 21.28 -2.80 -10.55
C ASN A 92 22.07 -1.88 -9.60
N CYS A 93 21.45 -0.89 -8.94
CA CYS A 93 22.13 0.00 -8.00
C CYS A 93 22.41 -0.68 -6.66
N PHE A 94 23.18 0.01 -5.81
CA PHE A 94 23.54 -0.47 -4.47
C PHE A 94 22.34 -0.94 -3.65
N TYR A 95 21.26 -0.17 -3.64
CA TYR A 95 20.06 -0.49 -2.87
C TYR A 95 19.26 -1.64 -3.48
N CYS A 96 19.09 -1.65 -4.80
CA CYS A 96 18.35 -2.72 -5.47
C CYS A 96 18.99 -4.09 -5.27
N LYS A 97 20.33 -4.19 -5.42
CA LYS A 97 21.08 -5.44 -5.17
C LYS A 97 20.95 -5.98 -3.75
N ARG A 98 20.51 -5.16 -2.79
CA ARG A 98 20.23 -5.53 -1.40
C ARG A 98 18.74 -5.73 -1.11
N GLY A 99 17.89 -5.75 -2.15
CA GLY A 99 16.45 -5.89 -1.98
C GLY A 99 15.74 -4.62 -1.48
N ILE A 100 16.46 -3.49 -1.33
CA ILE A 100 15.89 -2.22 -0.85
C ILE A 100 15.43 -1.38 -2.06
N THR A 101 14.55 -1.96 -2.88
CA THR A 101 14.11 -1.38 -4.16
C THR A 101 13.40 -0.03 -4.02
N CYS A 102 12.73 0.23 -2.90
CA CYS A 102 12.09 1.51 -2.58
C CYS A 102 13.09 2.67 -2.36
N ARG A 103 14.39 2.40 -2.32
CA ARG A 103 15.49 3.38 -2.23
C ARG A 103 16.37 3.37 -3.49
N CYS A 104 15.86 2.87 -4.60
CA CYS A 104 16.60 2.85 -5.86
C CYS A 104 17.12 4.24 -6.23
N GLU A 105 18.43 4.32 -6.58
CA GLU A 105 19.07 5.60 -6.94
C GLU A 105 18.47 6.25 -8.20
N LYS A 106 17.89 5.44 -9.09
CA LYS A 106 17.20 5.87 -10.31
C LYS A 106 15.67 5.79 -10.18
N GLY A 107 15.18 5.40 -9.00
CA GLY A 107 13.75 5.19 -8.76
C GLY A 107 12.98 6.49 -8.57
N ASN A 108 11.71 6.43 -8.92
CA ASN A 108 10.74 7.50 -8.69
C ASN A 108 9.52 6.96 -7.95
N LEU A 109 8.86 7.81 -7.17
CA LEU A 109 7.55 7.57 -6.60
C LEU A 109 6.49 8.06 -7.58
N TYR A 110 5.51 7.23 -7.91
CA TYR A 110 4.38 7.66 -8.73
C TYR A 110 3.56 8.74 -8.02
N GLY A 111 3.02 9.67 -8.80
CA GLY A 111 2.22 10.77 -8.27
C GLY A 111 3.00 11.80 -7.46
N TRP A 112 4.32 11.84 -7.62
CA TRP A 112 5.16 12.82 -6.98
C TRP A 112 6.00 13.61 -7.99
N ILE A 113 5.62 14.86 -8.22
CA ILE A 113 6.41 15.84 -8.99
C ILE A 113 6.66 17.05 -8.10
N SER A 114 7.92 17.41 -7.92
CA SER A 114 8.33 18.57 -7.13
C SER A 114 9.36 19.38 -7.92
N LYS A 115 9.11 20.67 -8.11
CA LYS A 115 9.95 21.58 -8.91
C LYS A 115 10.23 21.02 -10.31
N GLY A 116 9.20 20.46 -10.94
CA GLY A 116 9.26 19.87 -12.29
C GLY A 116 9.99 18.52 -12.36
N LYS A 117 10.40 17.91 -11.24
CA LYS A 117 11.12 16.62 -11.21
C LYS A 117 10.25 15.53 -10.56
N GLY A 118 10.25 14.34 -11.15
CA GLY A 118 9.48 13.20 -10.70
C GLY A 118 8.65 12.58 -11.81
N ILE A 119 7.65 11.80 -11.46
CA ILE A 119 6.75 11.14 -12.41
C ILE A 119 5.28 11.31 -12.02
N GLN A 120 4.43 11.32 -13.04
CA GLN A 120 2.98 11.39 -12.88
C GLN A 120 2.43 10.14 -12.19
N GLY A 121 1.25 10.28 -11.59
CA GLY A 121 0.57 9.20 -10.87
C GLY A 121 -0.35 8.35 -11.71
N ALA A 122 -1.01 7.44 -11.03
CA ALA A 122 -1.81 6.37 -11.60
C ALA A 122 -3.33 6.60 -11.57
N GLN A 123 -3.82 7.71 -10.99
CA GLN A 123 -5.25 8.02 -11.02
C GLN A 123 -5.60 8.71 -12.37
N ALA A 124 -5.41 7.95 -13.46
CA ALA A 124 -5.59 8.36 -14.85
C ALA A 124 -5.90 7.15 -15.74
N GLU A 125 -6.27 7.38 -17.00
CA GLU A 125 -6.52 6.28 -17.97
C GLU A 125 -5.22 5.62 -18.46
N TYR A 126 -4.11 6.35 -18.49
CA TYR A 126 -2.79 5.84 -18.93
C TYR A 126 -1.69 6.35 -18.01
N ILE A 127 -0.65 5.55 -17.85
CA ILE A 127 0.56 5.92 -17.11
C ILE A 127 1.81 5.50 -17.85
N ARG A 128 2.84 6.37 -17.83
CA ARG A 128 4.20 6.03 -18.24
C ARG A 128 4.96 5.39 -17.09
N VAL A 129 5.55 4.25 -17.33
CA VAL A 129 6.36 3.51 -16.36
C VAL A 129 7.80 3.47 -16.84
N PRO A 130 8.72 4.24 -16.24
CA PRO A 130 10.15 4.12 -16.51
C PRO A 130 10.74 2.86 -15.87
N LEU A 131 11.87 2.39 -16.43
CA LEU A 131 12.54 1.17 -15.95
C LEU A 131 11.59 -0.05 -15.93
N ALA A 132 10.73 -0.17 -16.94
CA ALA A 132 9.56 -1.03 -16.90
C ALA A 132 9.90 -2.51 -16.70
N SER A 133 10.96 -3.03 -17.36
CA SER A 133 11.38 -4.44 -17.23
C SER A 133 11.72 -4.86 -15.80
N THR A 134 12.19 -3.91 -14.97
CA THR A 134 12.59 -4.17 -13.58
C THR A 134 11.57 -3.66 -12.56
N THR A 135 10.59 -2.87 -13.00
CA THR A 135 9.54 -2.29 -12.15
C THR A 135 8.24 -3.10 -12.22
N LEU A 136 7.70 -3.28 -13.44
CA LEU A 136 6.41 -3.95 -13.64
C LEU A 136 6.45 -5.44 -13.30
N VAL A 137 5.32 -5.95 -12.87
CA VAL A 137 5.11 -7.36 -12.55
C VAL A 137 3.90 -7.86 -13.33
N LYS A 138 4.08 -8.95 -14.09
CA LYS A 138 2.95 -9.64 -14.73
C LYS A 138 2.02 -10.19 -13.67
N VAL A 139 0.72 -9.94 -13.84
CA VAL A 139 -0.29 -10.47 -12.93
C VAL A 139 -0.38 -11.98 -13.13
N PRO A 140 -0.19 -12.81 -12.08
CA PRO A 140 -0.45 -14.24 -12.18
C PRO A 140 -1.88 -14.52 -12.66
N GLN A 141 -2.05 -15.60 -13.43
CA GLN A 141 -3.35 -15.92 -14.06
C GLN A 141 -4.48 -16.07 -13.05
N ASP A 142 -4.19 -16.66 -11.89
CA ASP A 142 -5.17 -16.93 -10.83
C ASP A 142 -5.43 -15.76 -9.88
N ILE A 143 -4.83 -14.59 -10.15
CA ILE A 143 -5.03 -13.37 -9.37
C ILE A 143 -5.88 -12.39 -10.19
N ASN A 144 -6.99 -11.92 -9.61
CA ASN A 144 -7.84 -10.91 -10.22
C ASN A 144 -7.24 -9.50 -10.07
N ASP A 145 -7.82 -8.51 -10.77
CA ASP A 145 -7.29 -7.15 -10.80
C ASP A 145 -7.32 -6.45 -9.45
N ASN A 146 -8.35 -6.69 -8.63
CA ASN A 146 -8.47 -6.08 -7.31
C ASN A 146 -7.33 -6.55 -6.39
N VAL A 147 -7.07 -7.85 -6.36
CA VAL A 147 -5.98 -8.43 -5.54
C VAL A 147 -4.61 -8.04 -6.12
N ALA A 148 -4.45 -7.98 -7.44
CA ALA A 148 -3.23 -7.49 -8.08
C ALA A 148 -2.93 -6.03 -7.72
N LEU A 149 -3.95 -5.17 -7.69
CA LEU A 149 -3.85 -3.79 -7.23
C LEU A 149 -3.33 -3.72 -5.79
N LEU A 150 -3.89 -4.51 -4.88
CA LEU A 150 -3.48 -4.54 -3.47
C LEU A 150 -2.04 -5.05 -3.29
N LEU A 151 -1.57 -5.98 -4.14
CA LEU A 151 -0.19 -6.46 -4.15
C LEU A 151 0.82 -5.34 -4.46
N GLY A 152 0.43 -4.34 -5.24
CA GLY A 152 1.28 -3.20 -5.60
C GLY A 152 1.68 -2.33 -4.40
N ASP A 153 0.89 -2.33 -3.32
CA ASP A 153 1.15 -1.54 -2.12
C ASP A 153 0.70 -2.25 -0.84
N VAL A 154 -0.59 -2.13 -0.48
CA VAL A 154 -1.08 -2.40 0.88
C VAL A 154 -0.88 -3.84 1.33
N LEU A 155 -1.08 -4.83 0.45
CA LEU A 155 -0.90 -6.25 0.79
C LEU A 155 0.59 -6.57 1.02
N SER A 156 1.47 -6.10 0.12
CA SER A 156 2.91 -6.28 0.27
C SER A 156 3.47 -5.52 1.47
N THR A 157 2.94 -4.33 1.75
CA THR A 157 3.33 -3.52 2.91
C THR A 157 2.90 -4.20 4.22
N GLY A 158 1.67 -4.73 4.28
CA GLY A 158 1.21 -5.52 5.42
C GLY A 158 2.03 -6.79 5.63
N TYR A 159 2.35 -7.50 4.54
CA TYR A 159 3.23 -8.69 4.61
C TYR A 159 4.62 -8.35 5.14
N PHE A 160 5.23 -7.28 4.64
CA PHE A 160 6.53 -6.80 5.11
C PHE A 160 6.50 -6.43 6.59
N CYS A 161 5.44 -5.77 7.05
CA CYS A 161 5.23 -5.47 8.46
C CYS A 161 5.19 -6.74 9.30
N ALA A 162 4.36 -7.71 8.91
CA ALA A 162 4.19 -8.98 9.61
C ALA A 162 5.51 -9.77 9.66
N GLN A 163 6.21 -9.90 8.53
CA GLN A 163 7.49 -10.63 8.47
C GLN A 163 8.54 -10.02 9.39
N ASN A 164 8.66 -8.69 9.44
CA ASN A 164 9.61 -8.01 10.31
C ASN A 164 9.19 -8.11 11.78
N GLY A 165 7.90 -8.01 12.07
CA GLY A 165 7.35 -8.09 13.42
C GLY A 165 7.51 -9.48 14.04
N LEU A 166 7.33 -10.55 13.26
CA LEU A 166 7.52 -11.92 13.73
C LEU A 166 8.99 -12.25 13.99
N GLY A 167 9.93 -11.65 13.23
CA GLY A 167 11.38 -11.92 13.43
C GLY A 167 11.77 -13.37 13.12
N HIS A 168 12.94 -13.77 13.62
CA HIS A 168 13.50 -15.11 13.39
C HIS A 168 13.19 -16.12 14.50
N GLU A 169 12.79 -15.67 15.70
CA GLU A 169 12.59 -16.49 16.91
C GLU A 169 11.09 -16.57 17.31
N PHE A 170 10.19 -16.34 16.37
CA PHE A 170 8.76 -16.39 16.64
C PHE A 170 8.30 -17.81 16.97
N SER A 171 7.49 -17.96 18.03
CA SER A 171 6.93 -19.21 18.52
C SER A 171 5.41 -19.22 18.59
N ASP A 172 4.80 -20.40 18.67
CA ASP A 172 3.35 -20.59 18.80
C ASP A 172 2.75 -19.93 20.08
N ASN A 173 3.57 -19.65 21.07
CA ASN A 173 3.15 -19.01 22.33
C ASN A 173 3.26 -17.46 22.29
N ASP A 174 3.74 -16.90 21.19
CA ASP A 174 3.87 -15.46 21.07
C ASP A 174 2.54 -14.81 20.71
N VAL A 175 2.28 -13.69 21.37
CA VAL A 175 1.11 -12.84 21.09
C VAL A 175 1.53 -11.73 20.15
N VAL A 176 0.83 -11.64 19.02
CA VAL A 176 1.02 -10.58 18.04
C VAL A 176 -0.10 -9.57 18.13
N VAL A 177 0.23 -8.30 18.24
CA VAL A 177 -0.74 -7.21 18.32
C VAL A 177 -0.59 -6.31 17.10
N VAL A 178 -1.68 -6.11 16.36
CA VAL A 178 -1.74 -5.16 15.23
C VAL A 178 -2.57 -3.95 15.67
N ILE A 179 -1.92 -2.79 15.71
CA ILE A 179 -2.55 -1.53 16.10
C ILE A 179 -2.94 -0.76 14.85
N GLY A 180 -4.25 -0.54 14.69
CA GLY A 180 -4.85 0.08 13.51
C GLY A 180 -5.25 -0.95 12.44
N CYS A 181 -6.55 -1.09 12.20
CA CYS A 181 -7.13 -1.99 11.19
C CYS A 181 -7.50 -1.25 9.90
N GLY A 182 -6.69 -0.28 9.48
CA GLY A 182 -6.77 0.29 8.13
C GLY A 182 -6.34 -0.76 7.08
N PRO A 183 -6.33 -0.41 5.77
CA PRO A 183 -5.99 -1.36 4.71
C PRO A 183 -4.69 -2.12 4.97
N VAL A 184 -3.60 -1.43 5.34
CA VAL A 184 -2.31 -2.06 5.64
C VAL A 184 -2.38 -2.93 6.90
N GLY A 185 -3.06 -2.48 7.95
CA GLY A 185 -3.23 -3.26 9.19
C GLY A 185 -3.99 -4.56 8.97
N LEU A 186 -5.08 -4.54 8.20
CA LEU A 186 -5.83 -5.73 7.81
C LEU A 186 -4.97 -6.71 6.99
N MET A 187 -4.15 -6.20 6.07
CA MET A 187 -3.19 -7.03 5.33
C MET A 187 -2.09 -7.60 6.24
N ALA A 188 -1.64 -6.83 7.24
CA ALA A 188 -0.67 -7.32 8.22
C ALA A 188 -1.26 -8.44 9.08
N ILE A 189 -2.52 -8.33 9.50
CA ILE A 189 -3.24 -9.39 10.22
C ILE A 189 -3.27 -10.68 9.39
N ALA A 190 -3.73 -10.59 8.14
CA ALA A 190 -3.79 -11.75 7.24
C ALA A 190 -2.41 -12.37 7.02
N ALA A 191 -1.38 -11.55 6.80
CA ALA A 191 -0.01 -12.00 6.61
C ALA A 191 0.55 -12.68 7.88
N THR A 192 0.31 -12.11 9.05
CA THR A 192 0.75 -12.66 10.35
C THR A 192 0.17 -14.06 10.59
N ILE A 193 -1.13 -14.24 10.32
CA ILE A 193 -1.81 -15.54 10.44
C ILE A 193 -1.32 -16.52 9.35
N PHE A 194 -1.07 -16.03 8.13
CA PHE A 194 -0.51 -16.86 7.06
C PHE A 194 0.90 -17.37 7.39
N LEU A 195 1.70 -16.55 8.05
CA LEU A 195 3.06 -16.87 8.49
C LEU A 195 3.09 -17.78 9.73
N GLY A 196 1.93 -18.14 10.29
CA GLY A 196 1.82 -19.17 11.32
C GLY A 196 1.50 -18.68 12.73
N ALA A 197 1.33 -17.36 12.94
CA ALA A 197 0.94 -16.85 14.26
C ALA A 197 -0.40 -17.44 14.73
N LYS A 198 -0.44 -17.92 15.97
CA LYS A 198 -1.64 -18.55 16.57
C LYS A 198 -2.49 -17.54 17.34
N SER A 199 -1.88 -16.55 17.94
CA SER A 199 -2.52 -15.56 18.80
C SER A 199 -2.32 -14.17 18.25
N VAL A 200 -3.31 -13.67 17.47
CA VAL A 200 -3.27 -12.36 16.83
C VAL A 200 -4.40 -11.50 17.38
N TYR A 201 -4.08 -10.30 17.85
CA TYR A 201 -5.02 -9.32 18.36
C TYR A 201 -4.99 -8.06 17.49
N ALA A 202 -6.17 -7.59 17.11
CA ALA A 202 -6.38 -6.41 16.27
C ALA A 202 -7.03 -5.29 17.10
N ILE A 203 -6.38 -4.13 17.17
CA ILE A 203 -6.86 -2.98 17.95
C ILE A 203 -7.30 -1.87 16.99
N ASP A 204 -8.55 -1.47 17.04
CA ASP A 204 -9.13 -0.31 16.33
C ASP A 204 -10.39 0.17 17.07
N CYS A 205 -11.06 1.21 16.57
CA CYS A 205 -12.36 1.65 17.06
C CYS A 205 -13.45 1.63 15.98
N VAL A 206 -13.10 1.33 14.74
CA VAL A 206 -14.02 1.29 13.61
C VAL A 206 -14.57 -0.13 13.48
N GLU A 207 -15.87 -0.29 13.73
CA GLU A 207 -16.54 -1.59 13.82
C GLU A 207 -16.39 -2.42 12.52
N GLU A 208 -16.57 -1.79 11.35
CA GLU A 208 -16.45 -2.45 10.05
C GLU A 208 -15.04 -3.01 9.83
N ARG A 209 -14.01 -2.33 10.31
CA ARG A 209 -12.61 -2.78 10.23
C ARG A 209 -12.33 -3.92 11.18
N LEU A 210 -12.83 -3.82 12.41
CA LEU A 210 -12.71 -4.88 13.43
C LEU A 210 -13.41 -6.15 12.96
N LYS A 211 -14.58 -6.03 12.31
CA LYS A 211 -15.29 -7.18 11.74
C LYS A 211 -14.44 -7.89 10.67
N ILE A 212 -13.80 -7.16 9.74
CA ILE A 212 -12.92 -7.78 8.75
C ILE A 212 -11.70 -8.43 9.41
N ALA A 213 -11.11 -7.77 10.43
CA ALA A 213 -10.01 -8.34 11.20
C ALA A 213 -10.40 -9.69 11.86
N GLN A 214 -11.61 -9.76 12.43
CA GLN A 214 -12.16 -10.97 13.01
C GLN A 214 -12.41 -12.06 11.96
N GLU A 215 -12.95 -11.70 10.79
CA GLU A 215 -13.14 -12.63 9.67
C GLU A 215 -11.81 -13.18 9.13
N PHE A 216 -10.73 -12.41 9.23
CA PHE A 216 -9.38 -12.89 8.92
C PHE A 216 -8.80 -13.80 10.00
N GLY A 217 -9.44 -13.87 11.18
CA GLY A 217 -9.06 -14.78 12.27
C GLY A 217 -8.35 -14.11 13.44
N ALA A 218 -8.34 -12.76 13.52
CA ALA A 218 -7.81 -12.07 14.69
C ALA A 218 -8.85 -11.94 15.81
N ASN A 219 -8.38 -11.92 17.06
CA ASN A 219 -9.17 -11.46 18.20
C ASN A 219 -9.23 -9.92 18.17
N ILE A 220 -10.40 -9.34 18.37
CA ILE A 220 -10.59 -7.89 18.25
C ILE A 220 -10.59 -7.22 19.63
N ILE A 221 -10.04 -6.01 19.68
CA ILE A 221 -10.08 -5.11 20.83
C ILE A 221 -10.54 -3.74 20.33
N ASN A 222 -11.74 -3.33 20.74
CA ASN A 222 -12.25 -1.99 20.48
C ASN A 222 -11.78 -1.07 21.63
N PHE A 223 -10.88 -0.11 21.32
CA PHE A 223 -10.29 0.75 22.32
C PHE A 223 -11.25 1.85 22.86
N VAL A 224 -12.45 1.98 22.29
CA VAL A 224 -13.52 2.82 22.86
C VAL A 224 -14.28 2.07 23.97
N GLU A 225 -14.33 0.73 23.91
CA GLU A 225 -15.07 -0.11 24.85
C GLU A 225 -14.22 -0.59 26.02
N CYS A 226 -12.91 -0.75 25.81
CA CYS A 226 -12.00 -1.19 26.87
C CYS A 226 -10.59 -0.60 26.68
N ASP A 227 -9.83 -0.53 27.78
CA ASP A 227 -8.42 -0.17 27.73
C ASP A 227 -7.60 -1.31 27.08
N PRO A 228 -7.04 -1.10 25.87
CA PRO A 228 -6.30 -2.13 25.16
C PRO A 228 -5.03 -2.57 25.92
N LEU A 229 -4.40 -1.67 26.68
CA LEU A 229 -3.19 -2.00 27.45
C LEU A 229 -3.51 -2.99 28.56
N ASN A 230 -4.55 -2.74 29.34
CA ASN A 230 -4.98 -3.66 30.40
C ASN A 230 -5.40 -5.00 29.82
N LYS A 231 -6.14 -4.98 28.68
CA LYS A 231 -6.57 -6.21 28.01
C LYS A 231 -5.38 -7.05 27.53
N ILE A 232 -4.37 -6.45 26.92
CA ILE A 232 -3.17 -7.18 26.48
C ILE A 232 -2.34 -7.66 27.68
N LYS A 233 -2.23 -6.88 28.77
CA LYS A 233 -1.58 -7.33 30.01
C LYS A 233 -2.24 -8.56 30.61
N GLU A 234 -3.56 -8.62 30.67
CA GLU A 234 -4.32 -9.80 31.12
C GLU A 234 -3.99 -11.02 30.27
N LEU A 235 -3.94 -10.86 28.93
CA LEU A 235 -3.68 -11.94 27.97
C LEU A 235 -2.22 -12.45 27.97
N THR A 236 -1.30 -11.67 28.52
CA THR A 236 0.14 -11.95 28.51
C THR A 236 0.73 -12.12 29.91
N ASP A 237 -0.11 -12.31 30.96
CA ASP A 237 0.30 -12.40 32.36
C ASP A 237 1.20 -11.21 32.80
N GLY A 238 0.85 -10.00 32.39
CA GLY A 238 1.57 -8.77 32.74
C GLY A 238 2.89 -8.55 31.99
N ARG A 239 3.23 -9.36 31.01
CA ARG A 239 4.48 -9.25 30.23
C ARG A 239 4.48 -8.15 29.15
N ALA A 240 3.44 -7.33 29.05
CA ALA A 240 3.34 -6.23 28.11
C ALA A 240 3.92 -4.93 28.66
N LEU A 241 4.65 -4.18 27.83
CA LEU A 241 5.24 -2.87 28.13
C LEU A 241 4.50 -1.74 27.35
N GLU A 242 4.44 -0.52 27.91
CA GLU A 242 3.56 0.64 27.56
C GLU A 242 3.38 1.01 26.07
N LEU A 243 2.17 1.33 25.64
CA LEU A 243 1.51 1.58 24.32
C LEU A 243 2.36 1.57 23.03
N ALA A 244 2.52 0.62 22.26
CA ALA A 244 3.47 0.10 21.28
C ALA A 244 4.84 -0.23 21.90
N PHE A 245 5.44 0.64 22.73
CA PHE A 245 6.50 0.30 23.66
C PHE A 245 5.95 -0.40 24.91
N ASN A 246 4.74 -0.10 25.32
CA ASN A 246 4.10 -0.52 26.55
C ASN A 246 3.35 -1.87 26.40
N ILE A 247 3.13 -2.33 25.17
CA ILE A 247 2.60 -3.67 24.87
C ILE A 247 3.74 -4.67 24.62
N LEU A 248 4.96 -4.19 24.45
CA LEU A 248 6.10 -5.00 24.07
C LEU A 248 6.76 -5.67 25.27
N ARG A 249 6.82 -7.01 25.29
CA ARG A 249 7.62 -7.75 26.27
C ARG A 249 9.13 -7.49 26.05
N THR A 250 9.95 -7.77 27.04
CA THR A 250 11.40 -7.82 26.87
C THR A 250 11.77 -8.70 25.68
N SER A 251 12.63 -8.22 24.78
CA SER A 251 13.00 -8.85 23.50
C SER A 251 11.88 -8.94 22.46
N GLY A 252 10.74 -8.25 22.65
CA GLY A 252 9.71 -8.15 21.63
C GLY A 252 10.12 -7.24 20.46
N VAL A 253 9.41 -7.33 19.33
CA VAL A 253 9.72 -6.58 18.11
C VAL A 253 8.57 -5.62 17.77
N ILE A 254 8.92 -4.36 17.46
CA ILE A 254 8.00 -3.37 16.87
C ILE A 254 8.29 -3.26 15.38
N SER A 255 7.30 -3.55 14.54
CA SER A 255 7.35 -3.28 13.11
C SER A 255 6.36 -2.17 12.76
N SER A 256 6.87 -1.05 12.25
CA SER A 256 6.05 0.10 11.86
C SER A 256 6.22 0.39 10.37
N VAL A 257 5.11 0.51 9.66
CA VAL A 257 5.08 0.74 8.20
C VAL A 257 4.20 1.92 7.80
N GLY A 258 3.68 2.66 8.78
CA GLY A 258 2.90 3.89 8.55
C GLY A 258 3.77 5.05 8.06
N VAL A 259 3.18 5.99 7.33
CA VAL A 259 3.79 7.31 7.10
C VAL A 259 3.56 8.16 8.34
N HIS A 260 4.63 8.50 9.04
CA HIS A 260 4.59 9.29 10.26
C HIS A 260 5.06 10.71 9.97
N ASN A 261 4.18 11.69 10.17
CA ASN A 261 4.47 13.12 9.98
C ASN A 261 4.84 13.82 11.29
N SER A 262 5.10 13.05 12.37
CA SER A 262 5.48 13.64 13.65
C SER A 262 6.95 14.10 13.61
N THR A 263 7.18 15.35 13.97
CA THR A 263 8.53 15.94 14.12
C THR A 263 9.32 15.36 15.31
N THR A 264 8.64 14.61 16.18
CA THR A 264 9.24 14.01 17.40
C THR A 264 9.69 12.57 17.23
N PHE A 265 9.48 11.95 16.07
CA PHE A 265 9.95 10.59 15.80
C PHE A 265 11.44 10.62 15.43
N PRO A 266 12.35 9.98 16.20
CA PRO A 266 13.79 10.12 16.01
C PRO A 266 14.33 9.34 14.80
N PHE A 267 13.50 8.61 14.05
CA PHE A 267 13.89 7.87 12.85
C PHE A 267 12.76 7.86 11.81
N SER A 268 13.14 7.86 10.53
CA SER A 268 12.19 7.69 9.44
C SER A 268 11.79 6.22 9.34
N PRO A 269 10.50 5.87 9.39
CA PRO A 269 10.06 4.50 9.20
C PRO A 269 10.54 3.95 7.85
N ALA A 270 10.87 2.67 7.82
CA ALA A 270 11.29 2.02 6.59
C ALA A 270 10.12 1.98 5.59
N ARG A 271 10.35 2.47 4.37
CA ARG A 271 9.42 2.23 3.26
C ARG A 271 9.49 0.76 2.87
N CYS A 272 8.34 0.16 2.58
CA CYS A 272 8.28 -1.22 2.12
C CYS A 272 8.99 -1.38 0.76
N PRO A 273 9.95 -2.30 0.61
CA PRO A 273 10.56 -2.64 -0.67
C PRO A 273 9.64 -3.59 -1.46
N VAL A 274 8.47 -3.10 -1.90
CA VAL A 274 7.37 -3.90 -2.47
C VAL A 274 7.88 -4.89 -3.53
N LYS A 275 8.67 -4.43 -4.49
CA LYS A 275 9.22 -5.31 -5.54
C LYS A 275 9.95 -6.54 -4.98
N HIS A 276 10.74 -6.37 -3.91
CA HIS A 276 11.45 -7.46 -3.24
C HIS A 276 10.49 -8.39 -2.47
N ILE A 277 9.45 -7.83 -1.86
CA ILE A 277 8.48 -8.58 -1.04
C ILE A 277 7.50 -9.39 -1.90
N LEU A 278 7.27 -9.03 -3.16
CA LEU A 278 6.28 -9.70 -4.03
C LEU A 278 6.48 -11.20 -4.14
N THR A 279 7.73 -11.70 -4.16
CA THR A 279 8.02 -13.14 -4.19
C THR A 279 7.45 -13.89 -2.98
N LYS A 280 7.23 -13.19 -1.88
CA LYS A 280 6.69 -13.72 -0.61
C LYS A 280 5.21 -13.41 -0.43
N SER A 281 4.71 -12.26 -0.90
CA SER A 281 3.31 -11.84 -0.74
C SER A 281 2.39 -12.42 -1.82
N ILE A 282 2.89 -12.73 -3.01
CA ILE A 282 2.11 -13.43 -4.05
C ILE A 282 1.59 -14.80 -3.55
N PRO A 283 2.39 -15.67 -2.90
CA PRO A 283 1.86 -16.91 -2.30
C PRO A 283 0.72 -16.70 -1.33
N LEU A 284 0.76 -15.64 -0.52
CA LEU A 284 -0.36 -15.28 0.36
C LEU A 284 -1.62 -14.95 -0.46
N ALA A 285 -1.49 -14.14 -1.51
CA ALA A 285 -2.62 -13.80 -2.40
C ALA A 285 -3.20 -15.04 -3.10
N LEU A 286 -2.36 -15.98 -3.54
CA LEU A 286 -2.76 -17.22 -4.19
C LEU A 286 -3.35 -18.26 -3.23
N SER A 287 -3.11 -18.15 -1.93
CA SER A 287 -3.58 -19.12 -0.94
C SER A 287 -5.10 -19.22 -0.83
N LYS A 288 -5.83 -18.18 -1.30
CA LYS A 288 -7.30 -18.04 -1.18
C LYS A 288 -7.81 -18.19 0.26
N LYS A 289 -6.93 -18.10 1.25
CA LYS A 289 -7.25 -18.21 2.67
C LYS A 289 -8.05 -17.01 3.17
N PHE A 290 -7.82 -15.86 2.56
CA PHE A 290 -8.43 -14.60 2.95
C PHE A 290 -9.12 -13.94 1.76
N ASP A 291 -10.29 -13.35 2.00
CA ASP A 291 -10.99 -12.54 1.01
C ASP A 291 -10.49 -11.08 1.10
N PHE A 292 -9.41 -10.79 0.38
CA PHE A 292 -8.78 -9.47 0.39
C PHE A 292 -9.66 -8.38 -0.23
N GLU A 293 -10.61 -8.75 -1.08
CA GLU A 293 -11.51 -7.77 -1.72
C GLU A 293 -12.46 -7.11 -0.72
N LYS A 294 -12.71 -7.72 0.43
CA LYS A 294 -13.54 -7.14 1.51
C LYS A 294 -13.04 -5.78 2.01
N ILE A 295 -11.75 -5.48 1.86
CA ILE A 295 -11.25 -4.14 2.22
C ILE A 295 -11.64 -3.08 1.19
N ILE A 296 -11.96 -3.45 -0.04
CA ILE A 296 -12.39 -2.53 -1.10
C ILE A 296 -13.87 -2.22 -0.88
N THR A 297 -14.14 -1.25 -0.05
CA THR A 297 -15.52 -0.86 0.32
C THR A 297 -16.18 0.03 -0.73
N HIS A 298 -15.39 0.74 -1.52
CA HIS A 298 -15.91 1.67 -2.52
C HIS A 298 -15.22 1.46 -3.87
N THR A 299 -16.03 1.23 -4.90
CA THR A 299 -15.59 1.20 -6.29
C THR A 299 -16.28 2.33 -7.04
N LEU A 300 -15.51 3.28 -7.55
CA LEU A 300 -15.98 4.50 -8.16
C LEU A 300 -15.39 4.65 -9.57
N LYS A 301 -15.99 5.51 -10.40
CA LYS A 301 -15.39 5.91 -11.67
C LYS A 301 -14.32 6.96 -11.46
N LEU A 302 -13.38 7.08 -12.39
CA LEU A 302 -12.35 8.11 -12.33
C LEU A 302 -12.97 9.53 -12.31
N SER A 303 -14.10 9.73 -12.99
CA SER A 303 -14.86 10.98 -12.96
C SER A 303 -15.38 11.39 -11.58
N ASP A 304 -15.47 10.44 -10.64
CA ASP A 304 -15.93 10.69 -9.27
C ASP A 304 -14.77 11.05 -8.32
N GLY A 305 -13.60 11.43 -8.84
CA GLY A 305 -12.37 11.64 -8.08
C GLY A 305 -12.54 12.56 -6.87
N GLU A 306 -13.15 13.72 -7.03
CA GLU A 306 -13.38 14.67 -5.93
C GLU A 306 -14.27 14.05 -4.83
N LYS A 307 -15.33 13.35 -5.21
CA LYS A 307 -16.22 12.62 -4.30
C LYS A 307 -15.45 11.51 -3.56
N ALA A 308 -14.60 10.76 -4.27
CA ALA A 308 -13.80 9.68 -3.71
C ALA A 308 -12.85 10.19 -2.62
N TYR A 309 -12.14 11.28 -2.87
CA TYR A 309 -11.28 11.91 -1.89
C TYR A 309 -12.05 12.38 -0.66
N ASN A 310 -13.22 13.00 -0.82
CA ASN A 310 -14.05 13.42 0.31
C ASN A 310 -14.56 12.23 1.15
N ILE A 311 -15.02 11.13 0.51
CA ILE A 311 -15.45 9.91 1.20
C ILE A 311 -14.29 9.30 1.99
N PHE A 312 -13.13 9.15 1.36
CA PHE A 312 -11.97 8.51 1.95
C PHE A 312 -11.34 9.37 3.06
N ASP A 313 -11.26 10.69 2.86
CA ASP A 313 -10.74 11.65 3.83
C ASP A 313 -11.57 11.68 5.12
N LYS A 314 -12.90 11.72 4.99
CA LYS A 314 -13.84 11.78 6.11
C LYS A 314 -14.30 10.43 6.64
N LYS A 315 -13.81 9.33 6.04
CA LYS A 315 -14.19 7.95 6.38
C LYS A 315 -15.70 7.73 6.33
N LEU A 316 -16.37 8.33 5.34
CA LEU A 316 -17.83 8.21 5.19
C LEU A 316 -18.21 6.80 4.75
N ASP A 317 -19.43 6.38 5.10
CA ASP A 317 -20.06 5.14 4.67
C ASP A 317 -19.18 3.89 4.92
N GLY A 318 -18.48 3.83 6.05
CA GLY A 318 -17.60 2.72 6.42
C GLY A 318 -16.38 2.57 5.49
N CYS A 319 -15.91 3.66 4.88
CA CYS A 319 -14.83 3.62 3.90
C CYS A 319 -13.50 3.11 4.46
N ILE A 320 -13.02 2.01 3.88
CA ILE A 320 -11.73 1.39 4.19
C ILE A 320 -10.75 1.60 3.01
N LYS A 321 -11.14 1.21 1.79
CA LYS A 321 -10.35 1.36 0.57
C LYS A 321 -11.25 1.79 -0.59
N VAL A 322 -10.77 2.74 -1.38
CA VAL A 322 -11.41 3.17 -2.64
C VAL A 322 -10.58 2.66 -3.81
N VAL A 323 -11.27 2.14 -4.80
CA VAL A 323 -10.70 1.72 -6.10
C VAL A 323 -11.46 2.44 -7.21
N PHE A 324 -10.72 3.05 -8.12
CA PHE A 324 -11.26 3.60 -9.36
C PHE A 324 -11.25 2.52 -10.44
N LYS A 325 -12.38 2.26 -11.06
CA LYS A 325 -12.50 1.50 -12.33
C LYS A 325 -12.43 2.47 -13.51
N ILE A 326 -11.58 2.14 -14.47
CA ILE A 326 -11.19 3.03 -15.58
C ILE A 326 -11.60 2.40 -16.92
#